data_9a7cdd499d635b17093c2b26c90cb826
#
_entry.id   9a7cdd499d635b17093c2b26c90cb826
#
_cell.length_a   1.000
_cell.length_b   1.000
_cell.length_c   1.000
_cell.angle_alpha   90.00
_cell.angle_beta   90.00
_cell.angle_gamma   90.00
#
_symmetry.space_group_name_H-M   'P 1'
#
loop_
_entity.id
_entity.type
_entity.pdbx_description
1 polymer ?
#
loop_
_entity_poly.entity_id
_entity_poly.type
_entity_poly.pdbx_seq_one_letter_code
_entity_poly.pdbx_strand_id
1 'polypeptide(L)'
;MKTAQLSLSALLALTLSLTGCSNDENLPGGENDGRVAIRVSSNIDVTDGASKPGTRAANDAWEANDAIGIFMLNGSTADTYSNIAYTTADGNGTFAPQGTTIYLPVDGTSRDFVAYYPHQGRMTGSSYTVDLSDQSNQSAIDLMSSEKENGTNSTVKGITKSAPAVKFRFHHRLCKLSLSIKAGTGLTAADLSGLTITLGGQKTAGTFDVVTSGAVTATGGGNQTVTLKTAADGQTSEAIVMPSDGFSGMALTFATINSGTYKWDVSSTSATKFEAGKVYKFNITINKTGINVTATIEDWGAGNGESGENGSAE
;
A
#
# COMPACT_ATOMS: atom_id res chain seq x y z
N MET A 1 78.62 -17.58 37.48
CA MET A 1 77.28 -18.05 37.94
C MET A 1 76.21 -17.06 37.47
N LYS A 2 75.20 -17.56 36.85
CA LYS A 2 73.97 -16.93 36.37
C LYS A 2 73.96 -16.48 34.91
N THR A 3 73.41 -17.31 34.16
CA THR A 3 73.03 -17.30 32.77
C THR A 3 72.04 -16.19 32.44
N ALA A 4 72.29 -15.44 31.35
CA ALA A 4 71.33 -14.54 30.74
C ALA A 4 70.64 -15.25 29.54
N GLN A 5 69.34 -15.32 29.54
CA GLN A 5 68.55 -15.83 28.41
C GLN A 5 68.25 -14.66 27.47
N LEU A 6 68.58 -14.83 26.20
CA LEU A 6 68.09 -13.97 25.10
C LEU A 6 66.67 -14.36 24.72
N SER A 7 65.73 -13.43 24.76
CA SER A 7 64.40 -13.56 24.20
C SER A 7 64.37 -13.00 22.77
N LEU A 8 64.14 -13.90 21.81
CA LEU A 8 64.01 -13.58 20.39
C LEU A 8 62.58 -13.15 20.13
N SER A 9 62.37 -11.87 19.86
CA SER A 9 61.03 -11.34 19.46
C SER A 9 60.80 -11.61 17.98
N ALA A 10 59.93 -12.54 17.66
CA ALA A 10 59.48 -12.78 16.31
C ALA A 10 58.37 -11.76 15.94
N LEU A 11 58.68 -10.91 14.96
CA LEU A 11 57.71 -9.96 14.36
C LEU A 11 56.84 -10.71 13.35
N LEU A 12 55.57 -10.97 13.74
CA LEU A 12 54.61 -11.61 12.88
C LEU A 12 53.90 -10.53 12.03
N ALA A 13 54.26 -10.43 10.76
CA ALA A 13 53.56 -9.59 9.78
C ALA A 13 52.21 -10.21 9.45
N LEU A 14 51.13 -9.57 9.91
CA LEU A 14 49.76 -9.96 9.59
C LEU A 14 49.37 -9.34 8.25
N THR A 15 49.40 -10.12 7.17
CA THR A 15 48.83 -9.75 5.87
C THR A 15 47.32 -9.87 5.95
N LEU A 16 46.57 -8.74 5.99
CA LEU A 16 45.13 -8.73 5.78
C LEU A 16 44.88 -9.04 4.30
N SER A 17 44.49 -10.27 4.02
CA SER A 17 43.80 -10.61 2.77
C SER A 17 42.36 -10.15 2.86
N LEU A 18 42.00 -9.12 2.08
CA LEU A 18 40.64 -8.74 1.82
C LEU A 18 40.01 -9.85 0.98
N THR A 19 39.42 -10.86 1.62
CA THR A 19 38.50 -11.77 0.96
C THR A 19 37.19 -11.03 0.81
N GLY A 20 36.86 -10.66 -0.41
CA GLY A 20 35.52 -10.20 -0.77
C GLY A 20 34.49 -11.24 -0.33
N CYS A 21 33.57 -10.86 0.52
CA CYS A 21 32.38 -11.66 0.80
C CYS A 21 31.54 -11.75 -0.47
N SER A 22 31.73 -12.80 -1.26
CA SER A 22 30.65 -13.36 -2.06
C SER A 22 29.76 -14.09 -1.08
N ASN A 23 28.55 -13.55 -0.84
CA ASN A 23 27.50 -14.28 -0.15
C ASN A 23 27.01 -15.41 -1.07
N ASP A 24 27.78 -16.47 -1.10
CA ASP A 24 27.34 -17.76 -1.61
C ASP A 24 26.79 -18.52 -0.38
N GLU A 25 25.50 -18.37 -0.10
CA GLU A 25 24.83 -19.22 0.87
C GLU A 25 24.76 -20.63 0.28
N ASN A 26 25.76 -21.42 0.65
CA ASN A 26 25.87 -22.83 0.35
C ASN A 26 24.75 -23.59 1.10
N LEU A 27 23.58 -23.72 0.47
CA LEU A 27 22.54 -24.63 0.92
C LEU A 27 23.05 -26.06 0.76
N PRO A 28 22.99 -26.92 1.80
CA PRO A 28 23.50 -28.28 1.72
C PRO A 28 22.68 -29.09 0.74
N GLY A 29 23.28 -29.48 -0.40
CA GLY A 29 22.80 -30.56 -1.27
C GLY A 29 22.08 -30.17 -2.55
N GLY A 30 22.32 -29.00 -3.15
CA GLY A 30 21.85 -28.67 -4.50
C GLY A 30 22.99 -28.52 -5.48
N GLU A 31 23.00 -29.29 -6.55
CA GLU A 31 23.81 -29.01 -7.73
C GLU A 31 23.52 -27.58 -8.17
N ASN A 32 24.57 -26.79 -8.44
CA ASN A 32 24.43 -25.46 -9.02
C ASN A 32 23.96 -25.60 -10.46
N ASP A 33 22.64 -25.71 -10.65
CA ASP A 33 21.99 -25.98 -11.93
C ASP A 33 21.94 -24.74 -12.87
N GLY A 34 22.71 -23.69 -12.53
CA GLY A 34 22.78 -22.47 -13.30
C GLY A 34 21.57 -21.56 -13.19
N ARG A 35 20.61 -21.88 -12.29
CA ARG A 35 19.46 -21.03 -12.01
C ARG A 35 19.88 -19.80 -11.18
N VAL A 36 19.35 -18.65 -11.51
CA VAL A 36 19.57 -17.40 -10.78
C VAL A 36 18.24 -16.91 -10.24
N ALA A 37 18.16 -16.73 -8.92
CA ALA A 37 16.99 -16.16 -8.27
C ALA A 37 16.88 -14.66 -8.55
N ILE A 38 15.65 -14.15 -8.66
CA ILE A 38 15.41 -12.71 -8.70
C ILE A 38 15.73 -12.07 -7.33
N ARG A 39 16.16 -10.81 -7.37
CA ARG A 39 16.32 -9.96 -6.19
C ARG A 39 15.28 -8.87 -6.24
N VAL A 40 14.38 -8.86 -5.28
CA VAL A 40 13.20 -7.97 -5.27
C VAL A 40 13.39 -6.82 -4.31
N SER A 41 13.18 -5.62 -4.81
CA SER A 41 13.02 -4.41 -4.01
C SER A 41 11.83 -3.62 -4.51
N SER A 42 11.25 -2.81 -3.64
CA SER A 42 10.19 -1.90 -4.03
C SER A 42 10.12 -0.66 -3.15
N ASN A 43 9.51 0.37 -3.70
CA ASN A 43 9.02 1.54 -2.98
C ASN A 43 7.54 1.74 -3.30
N ILE A 44 6.84 2.42 -2.39
CA ILE A 44 5.53 2.98 -2.65
C ILE A 44 5.77 4.37 -3.22
N ASP A 45 5.03 4.76 -4.25
CA ASP A 45 5.24 6.04 -4.93
C ASP A 45 4.84 7.19 -4.00
N VAL A 46 5.83 7.94 -3.60
CA VAL A 46 5.68 9.27 -3.01
C VAL A 46 6.09 10.24 -4.11
N THR A 47 5.16 10.92 -4.74
CA THR A 47 5.49 11.96 -5.70
C THR A 47 6.34 13.03 -5.03
N ASP A 48 7.57 13.14 -5.50
CA ASP A 48 8.65 14.07 -5.17
C ASP A 48 8.59 14.88 -3.85
N GLY A 49 9.51 14.54 -2.97
CA GLY A 49 10.20 15.55 -2.14
C GLY A 49 9.86 15.66 -0.68
N ALA A 50 9.77 14.58 0.10
CA ALA A 50 10.22 14.60 1.49
C ALA A 50 10.07 13.21 2.14
N SER A 51 11.20 12.60 2.49
CA SER A 51 11.23 11.51 3.47
C SER A 51 10.62 12.01 4.78
N LYS A 52 9.41 11.61 5.11
CA LYS A 52 8.89 11.68 6.48
C LYS A 52 8.91 10.28 7.07
N PRO A 53 9.52 10.07 8.25
CA PRO A 53 9.36 8.83 8.98
C PRO A 53 7.95 8.81 9.56
N GLY A 54 7.15 7.85 9.18
CA GLY A 54 5.87 7.72 9.85
C GLY A 54 4.83 6.88 9.13
N THR A 55 4.67 5.67 9.60
CA THR A 55 3.46 4.91 9.83
C THR A 55 2.74 4.32 8.62
N ARG A 56 3.03 3.04 8.35
CA ARG A 56 2.18 1.95 7.84
C ARG A 56 1.91 1.93 6.33
N ALA A 57 1.85 0.71 5.73
CA ALA A 57 1.60 0.48 4.31
C ALA A 57 0.34 1.18 3.77
N ALA A 58 -0.66 1.39 4.61
CA ALA A 58 -1.80 2.28 4.32
C ALA A 58 -1.42 3.78 4.23
N ASN A 59 -0.13 4.14 4.34
CA ASN A 59 0.39 5.52 4.41
C ASN A 59 1.82 5.65 3.84
N ASP A 60 2.12 5.09 2.69
CA ASP A 60 3.34 5.37 1.93
C ASP A 60 4.64 4.67 2.40
N ALA A 61 4.58 3.72 3.32
CA ALA A 61 5.73 2.95 3.78
C ALA A 61 5.36 1.49 4.05
N TRP A 62 6.27 0.59 3.73
CA TRP A 62 6.14 -0.82 4.07
C TRP A 62 6.26 -1.04 5.58
N GLU A 63 5.53 -2.02 6.08
CA GLU A 63 5.67 -2.52 7.46
C GLU A 63 6.40 -3.87 7.47
N ALA A 64 6.95 -4.20 8.64
CA ALA A 64 7.51 -5.53 8.85
C ALA A 64 6.46 -6.62 8.59
N ASN A 65 6.83 -7.61 7.82
CA ASN A 65 6.02 -8.74 7.36
C ASN A 65 4.96 -8.39 6.29
N ASP A 66 4.98 -7.21 5.71
CA ASP A 66 4.18 -6.95 4.52
C ASP A 66 4.54 -7.94 3.40
N ALA A 67 3.51 -8.46 2.75
CA ALA A 67 3.66 -9.45 1.71
C ALA A 67 3.06 -8.98 0.38
N ILE A 68 3.85 -9.10 -0.69
CA ILE A 68 3.44 -8.83 -2.07
C ILE A 68 3.27 -10.15 -2.84
N GLY A 69 2.35 -10.15 -3.81
CA GLY A 69 2.22 -11.24 -4.77
C GLY A 69 2.90 -10.87 -6.09
N ILE A 70 3.75 -11.76 -6.60
CA ILE A 70 4.52 -11.52 -7.83
C ILE A 70 4.07 -12.50 -8.91
N PHE A 71 3.91 -11.98 -10.13
CA PHE A 71 3.72 -12.75 -11.35
C PHE A 71 4.93 -12.54 -12.25
N MET A 72 5.53 -13.63 -12.72
CA MET A 72 6.48 -13.63 -13.82
C MET A 72 5.72 -13.70 -15.13
N LEU A 73 6.11 -12.91 -16.12
CA LEU A 73 5.43 -12.84 -17.41
C LEU A 73 6.37 -13.21 -18.55
N ASN A 74 5.80 -13.85 -19.56
CA ASN A 74 6.38 -14.02 -20.88
C ASN A 74 5.55 -13.19 -21.87
N GLY A 75 6.06 -12.02 -22.24
CA GLY A 75 5.25 -11.01 -22.92
C GLY A 75 4.12 -10.50 -22.01
N SER A 76 2.87 -10.62 -22.46
CA SER A 76 1.68 -10.18 -21.71
C SER A 76 0.99 -11.31 -20.92
N THR A 77 1.57 -12.52 -20.89
CA THR A 77 0.92 -13.71 -20.30
C THR A 77 1.69 -14.17 -19.07
N ALA A 78 0.98 -14.56 -18.02
CA ALA A 78 1.60 -15.16 -16.85
C ALA A 78 2.34 -16.45 -17.23
N ASP A 79 3.56 -16.60 -16.70
CA ASP A 79 4.43 -17.73 -16.92
C ASP A 79 4.40 -18.69 -15.72
N THR A 80 5.39 -19.54 -15.58
CA THR A 80 5.52 -20.60 -14.56
C THR A 80 5.28 -20.12 -13.12
N TYR A 81 5.74 -18.91 -12.80
CA TYR A 81 5.59 -18.34 -11.48
C TYR A 81 4.43 -17.34 -11.45
N SER A 82 3.32 -17.75 -10.82
CA SER A 82 2.11 -16.95 -10.69
C SER A 82 1.73 -16.82 -9.21
N ASN A 83 1.45 -15.60 -8.77
CA ASN A 83 1.04 -15.30 -7.40
C ASN A 83 2.02 -15.80 -6.32
N ILE A 84 3.31 -15.59 -6.54
CA ILE A 84 4.34 -16.01 -5.59
C ILE A 84 4.50 -14.95 -4.51
N ALA A 85 4.38 -15.38 -3.25
CA ALA A 85 4.51 -14.50 -2.09
C ALA A 85 5.98 -14.14 -1.80
N TYR A 86 6.24 -12.84 -1.66
CA TYR A 86 7.48 -12.28 -1.16
C TYR A 86 7.18 -11.33 -0.01
N THR A 87 7.97 -11.38 1.08
CA THR A 87 7.75 -10.57 2.28
C THR A 87 8.95 -9.69 2.59
N THR A 88 8.70 -8.52 3.17
CA THR A 88 9.74 -7.68 3.76
C THR A 88 9.84 -7.95 5.26
N ALA A 89 11.04 -8.22 5.76
CA ALA A 89 11.23 -8.57 7.17
C ALA A 89 11.07 -7.36 8.11
N ASP A 90 11.48 -6.20 7.67
CA ASP A 90 11.62 -4.97 8.48
C ASP A 90 10.97 -3.73 7.84
N GLY A 91 10.24 -3.91 6.72
CA GLY A 91 9.59 -2.80 6.03
C GLY A 91 10.52 -1.89 5.23
N ASN A 92 11.77 -2.30 4.99
CA ASN A 92 12.74 -1.47 4.25
C ASN A 92 12.58 -1.51 2.73
N GLY A 93 11.58 -2.21 2.23
CA GLY A 93 11.32 -2.35 0.79
C GLY A 93 12.16 -3.43 0.09
N THR A 94 12.96 -4.21 0.83
CA THR A 94 13.60 -5.42 0.32
C THR A 94 12.72 -6.62 0.62
N PHE A 95 12.45 -7.45 -0.38
CA PHE A 95 11.53 -8.57 -0.27
C PHE A 95 12.24 -9.91 -0.53
N ALA A 96 11.98 -10.88 0.35
CA ALA A 96 12.46 -12.24 0.26
C ALA A 96 11.31 -13.22 -0.03
N PRO A 97 11.54 -14.36 -0.70
CA PRO A 97 10.50 -15.33 -1.00
C PRO A 97 9.92 -15.93 0.29
N GLN A 98 8.59 -16.03 0.35
CA GLN A 98 7.89 -16.76 1.39
C GLN A 98 7.57 -18.19 0.85
N GLY A 99 8.55 -19.07 0.93
CA GLY A 99 8.46 -20.45 0.44
C GLY A 99 9.05 -20.61 -0.96
N THR A 100 8.30 -20.32 -2.02
CA THR A 100 8.76 -20.53 -3.41
C THR A 100 9.66 -19.39 -3.88
N THR A 101 10.87 -19.71 -4.32
CA THR A 101 11.77 -18.77 -4.97
C THR A 101 11.52 -18.71 -6.47
N ILE A 102 11.45 -17.51 -7.03
CA ILE A 102 11.35 -17.29 -8.47
C ILE A 102 12.76 -17.31 -9.07
N TYR A 103 12.97 -18.20 -10.03
CA TYR A 103 14.22 -18.33 -10.78
C TYR A 103 14.04 -17.87 -12.23
N LEU A 104 15.06 -17.21 -12.74
CA LEU A 104 15.11 -16.78 -14.14
C LEU A 104 15.49 -17.96 -15.05
N PRO A 105 15.05 -17.94 -16.33
CA PRO A 105 15.36 -19.00 -17.30
C PRO A 105 16.87 -19.21 -17.46
N VAL A 106 17.27 -20.47 -17.44
CA VAL A 106 18.69 -20.86 -17.57
C VAL A 106 19.28 -20.56 -18.95
N ASP A 107 18.44 -20.52 -19.99
CA ASP A 107 18.81 -20.18 -21.36
C ASP A 107 19.11 -18.67 -21.55
N GLY A 108 18.89 -17.87 -20.51
CA GLY A 108 19.13 -16.42 -20.52
C GLY A 108 18.02 -15.59 -21.16
N THR A 109 16.89 -16.18 -21.54
CA THR A 109 15.74 -15.43 -22.02
C THR A 109 15.21 -14.51 -20.91
N SER A 110 14.82 -13.30 -21.31
CA SER A 110 14.30 -12.32 -20.37
C SER A 110 12.86 -12.64 -19.93
N ARG A 111 12.51 -12.17 -18.75
CA ARG A 111 11.14 -12.18 -18.23
C ARG A 111 10.75 -10.81 -17.73
N ASP A 112 9.45 -10.57 -17.76
CA ASP A 112 8.82 -9.39 -17.22
C ASP A 112 8.14 -9.73 -15.88
N PHE A 113 7.88 -8.72 -15.05
CA PHE A 113 7.30 -8.94 -13.72
C PHE A 113 6.26 -7.88 -13.39
N VAL A 114 5.17 -8.31 -12.75
CA VAL A 114 4.19 -7.44 -12.08
C VAL A 114 3.98 -7.91 -10.67
N ALA A 115 3.60 -6.99 -9.79
CA ALA A 115 3.34 -7.29 -8.39
C ALA A 115 2.12 -6.52 -7.88
N TYR A 116 1.56 -7.01 -6.77
CA TYR A 116 0.44 -6.39 -6.07
C TYR A 116 0.56 -6.57 -4.56
N TYR A 117 -0.14 -5.75 -3.81
CA TYR A 117 -0.25 -5.77 -2.34
C TYR A 117 -1.71 -5.48 -1.93
N PRO A 118 -2.20 -6.06 -0.83
CA PRO A 118 -1.61 -7.12 -0.03
C PRO A 118 -1.73 -8.50 -0.71
N HIS A 119 -0.78 -9.40 -0.43
CA HIS A 119 -0.82 -10.73 -1.02
C HIS A 119 -2.07 -11.51 -0.63
N GLN A 120 -2.77 -12.08 -1.61
CA GLN A 120 -3.87 -13.03 -1.41
C GLN A 120 -3.39 -14.44 -1.73
N GLY A 121 -3.46 -15.35 -0.75
CA GLY A 121 -2.98 -16.73 -0.92
C GLY A 121 -3.78 -17.56 -1.95
N ARG A 122 -5.00 -17.11 -2.29
CA ARG A 122 -5.86 -17.75 -3.29
C ARG A 122 -6.38 -16.73 -4.28
N MET A 123 -6.07 -16.94 -5.54
CA MET A 123 -6.56 -16.12 -6.65
C MET A 123 -7.10 -17.05 -7.75
N THR A 124 -8.04 -16.56 -8.54
CA THR A 124 -8.47 -17.19 -9.79
C THR A 124 -7.71 -16.53 -10.94
N GLY A 125 -6.70 -17.21 -11.48
CA GLY A 125 -5.80 -16.60 -12.46
C GLY A 125 -5.05 -15.42 -11.85
N SER A 126 -5.16 -14.24 -12.47
CA SER A 126 -4.59 -12.97 -12.00
C SER A 126 -5.60 -12.04 -11.34
N SER A 127 -6.83 -12.53 -11.07
CA SER A 127 -7.90 -11.72 -10.51
C SER A 127 -7.81 -11.60 -8.99
N TYR A 128 -7.45 -10.40 -8.51
CA TYR A 128 -7.51 -10.01 -7.09
C TYR A 128 -8.94 -9.68 -6.70
N THR A 129 -9.39 -10.19 -5.55
CA THR A 129 -10.72 -9.88 -4.99
C THR A 129 -10.62 -8.69 -4.05
N VAL A 130 -11.39 -7.64 -4.32
CA VAL A 130 -11.53 -6.46 -3.46
C VAL A 130 -12.76 -6.63 -2.59
N ASP A 131 -12.58 -6.51 -1.27
CA ASP A 131 -13.68 -6.43 -0.29
C ASP A 131 -13.37 -5.32 0.72
N LEU A 132 -14.19 -4.28 0.71
CA LEU A 132 -14.07 -3.07 1.54
C LEU A 132 -15.15 -3.01 2.63
N SER A 133 -15.83 -4.10 2.91
CA SER A 133 -16.91 -4.15 3.90
C SER A 133 -16.40 -4.00 5.33
N ASP A 134 -15.18 -4.44 5.61
CA ASP A 134 -14.51 -4.30 6.93
C ASP A 134 -13.34 -3.31 6.85
N GLN A 135 -13.48 -2.20 7.56
CA GLN A 135 -12.49 -1.12 7.64
C GLN A 135 -11.56 -1.23 8.87
N SER A 136 -11.68 -2.26 9.68
CA SER A 136 -10.93 -2.40 10.93
C SER A 136 -9.42 -2.53 10.72
N ASN A 137 -9.02 -3.21 9.63
CA ASN A 137 -7.63 -3.36 9.20
C ASN A 137 -7.43 -2.82 7.80
N GLN A 138 -7.11 -1.54 7.68
CA GLN A 138 -6.99 -0.88 6.38
C GLN A 138 -5.81 -1.38 5.54
N SER A 139 -4.69 -1.77 6.15
CA SER A 139 -3.56 -2.34 5.41
C SER A 139 -3.91 -3.66 4.71
N ALA A 140 -4.87 -4.43 5.24
CA ALA A 140 -5.33 -5.68 4.62
C ALA A 140 -6.25 -5.48 3.40
N ILE A 141 -6.79 -4.28 3.21
CA ILE A 141 -7.71 -3.95 2.12
C ILE A 141 -7.18 -2.89 1.15
N ASP A 142 -6.03 -2.30 1.45
CA ASP A 142 -5.41 -1.27 0.63
C ASP A 142 -4.71 -1.88 -0.59
N LEU A 143 -5.47 -2.08 -1.64
CA LEU A 143 -4.92 -2.62 -2.89
C LEU A 143 -3.94 -1.64 -3.54
N MET A 144 -2.71 -2.07 -3.65
CA MET A 144 -1.68 -1.45 -4.49
C MET A 144 -1.21 -2.42 -5.58
N SER A 145 -0.72 -1.90 -6.66
CA SER A 145 -0.03 -2.69 -7.68
C SER A 145 1.16 -1.95 -8.24
N SER A 146 2.10 -2.72 -8.81
CA SER A 146 3.26 -2.14 -9.46
C SER A 146 2.84 -1.20 -10.57
N GLU A 147 3.60 -0.14 -10.75
CA GLU A 147 3.30 0.95 -11.67
C GLU A 147 3.33 0.50 -13.12
N LYS A 148 2.55 1.21 -13.92
CA LYS A 148 2.71 1.29 -15.38
C LYS A 148 3.64 2.42 -15.75
N GLU A 149 4.70 2.13 -16.47
CA GLU A 149 5.49 3.16 -17.10
C GLU A 149 4.61 3.95 -18.08
N ASN A 150 4.59 5.30 -17.96
CA ASN A 150 3.75 6.20 -18.77
C ASN A 150 2.22 5.96 -18.67
N GLY A 151 1.72 5.64 -17.45
CA GLY A 151 0.28 5.43 -17.24
C GLY A 151 -0.25 4.10 -17.77
N THR A 152 0.61 3.27 -18.31
CA THR A 152 0.36 1.87 -18.66
C THR A 152 1.07 0.95 -17.68
N ASN A 153 0.49 -0.21 -17.31
CA ASN A 153 1.02 -1.13 -16.29
C ASN A 153 2.53 -1.24 -16.36
N SER A 154 3.25 -0.79 -15.34
CA SER A 154 4.67 -0.99 -15.30
C SER A 154 4.95 -2.43 -14.88
N THR A 155 5.03 -3.20 -15.92
CA THR A 155 5.75 -4.42 -15.94
C THR A 155 7.21 -4.05 -15.79
N VAL A 156 7.89 -4.55 -14.78
CA VAL A 156 9.35 -4.50 -14.77
C VAL A 156 9.80 -5.42 -15.90
N LYS A 157 10.43 -4.84 -16.93
CA LYS A 157 10.70 -5.53 -18.20
C LYS A 157 12.13 -5.99 -18.34
N GLY A 158 12.31 -7.08 -19.10
CA GLY A 158 13.60 -7.48 -19.62
C GLY A 158 14.58 -8.01 -18.56
N ILE A 159 14.09 -8.56 -17.47
CA ILE A 159 14.93 -9.13 -16.40
C ILE A 159 15.58 -10.44 -16.89
N THR A 160 16.90 -10.53 -16.73
CA THR A 160 17.70 -11.68 -17.15
C THR A 160 18.58 -12.17 -16.01
N LYS A 161 19.13 -13.38 -16.15
CA LYS A 161 20.04 -13.95 -15.15
C LYS A 161 21.33 -13.13 -14.94
N SER A 162 21.75 -12.32 -15.91
CA SER A 162 22.89 -11.40 -15.77
C SER A 162 22.51 -10.10 -15.05
N ALA A 163 21.21 -9.76 -15.00
CA ALA A 163 20.68 -8.58 -14.32
C ALA A 163 19.38 -8.95 -13.57
N PRO A 164 19.47 -9.72 -12.46
CA PRO A 164 18.30 -10.33 -11.82
C PRO A 164 17.56 -9.38 -10.83
N ALA A 165 17.87 -8.09 -10.84
CA ALA A 165 17.25 -7.12 -9.95
C ALA A 165 15.86 -6.70 -10.48
N VAL A 166 14.82 -6.98 -9.71
CA VAL A 166 13.43 -6.58 -9.96
C VAL A 166 13.09 -5.46 -8.99
N LYS A 167 12.85 -4.25 -9.52
CA LYS A 167 12.51 -3.06 -8.73
C LYS A 167 11.10 -2.63 -9.04
N PHE A 168 10.19 -2.83 -8.09
CA PHE A 168 8.81 -2.41 -8.24
C PHE A 168 8.60 -1.00 -7.67
N ARG A 169 7.63 -0.30 -8.23
CA ARG A 169 7.08 0.95 -7.71
C ARG A 169 5.57 0.76 -7.60
N PHE A 170 5.01 0.91 -6.40
CA PHE A 170 3.61 0.63 -6.12
C PHE A 170 2.78 1.90 -6.08
N HIS A 171 1.54 1.78 -6.57
CA HIS A 171 0.51 2.82 -6.52
C HIS A 171 -0.77 2.25 -5.95
N HIS A 172 -1.47 3.06 -5.14
CA HIS A 172 -2.79 2.74 -4.63
C HIS A 172 -3.81 2.64 -5.77
N ARG A 173 -4.67 1.64 -5.73
CA ARG A 173 -5.72 1.39 -6.73
C ARG A 173 -7.11 1.76 -6.23
N LEU A 174 -7.21 2.11 -4.97
CA LEU A 174 -8.42 2.55 -4.27
C LEU A 174 -8.28 4.03 -3.90
N CYS A 175 -9.28 4.56 -3.17
CA CYS A 175 -9.30 5.93 -2.66
C CYS A 175 -9.28 5.90 -1.15
N LYS A 176 -8.65 6.89 -0.52
CA LYS A 176 -8.67 7.05 0.93
C LYS A 176 -9.52 8.26 1.31
N LEU A 177 -10.40 8.08 2.31
CA LEU A 177 -11.05 9.18 3.02
C LEU A 177 -10.30 9.41 4.34
N SER A 178 -10.03 10.66 4.65
CA SER A 178 -9.39 11.08 5.90
C SER A 178 -10.16 12.25 6.48
N LEU A 179 -10.80 12.04 7.63
CA LEU A 179 -11.68 13.02 8.27
C LEU A 179 -11.03 13.55 9.54
N SER A 180 -10.95 14.86 9.65
CA SER A 180 -10.64 15.57 10.89
C SER A 180 -11.91 16.23 11.42
N ILE A 181 -12.34 15.86 12.62
CA ILE A 181 -13.63 16.25 13.17
C ILE A 181 -13.41 17.09 14.44
N LYS A 182 -14.14 18.18 14.55
CA LYS A 182 -14.15 19.02 15.74
C LYS A 182 -15.57 19.36 16.17
N ALA A 183 -15.74 19.53 17.49
CA ALA A 183 -16.95 20.07 18.05
C ALA A 183 -17.02 21.59 17.78
N GLY A 184 -18.19 22.04 17.33
CA GLY A 184 -18.51 23.43 17.09
C GLY A 184 -19.49 23.97 18.13
N THR A 185 -20.31 24.95 17.71
CA THR A 185 -21.23 25.64 18.60
C THR A 185 -22.23 24.69 19.27
N GLY A 186 -22.27 24.73 20.59
CA GLY A 186 -23.20 23.95 21.42
C GLY A 186 -22.77 22.50 21.69
N LEU A 187 -21.56 22.13 21.26
CA LEU A 187 -20.93 20.83 21.53
C LEU A 187 -19.55 21.02 22.13
N THR A 188 -19.05 20.00 22.81
CA THR A 188 -17.69 19.87 23.33
C THR A 188 -16.99 18.70 22.69
N ALA A 189 -15.67 18.61 22.83
CA ALA A 189 -14.92 17.45 22.34
C ALA A 189 -15.42 16.12 22.95
N ALA A 190 -15.91 16.13 24.19
CA ALA A 190 -16.47 14.95 24.84
C ALA A 190 -17.75 14.43 24.15
N ASP A 191 -18.51 15.29 23.49
CA ASP A 191 -19.73 14.91 22.78
C ASP A 191 -19.44 14.18 21.46
N LEU A 192 -18.18 14.19 20.99
CA LEU A 192 -17.71 13.42 19.82
C LEU A 192 -17.28 12.01 20.18
N SER A 193 -17.08 11.70 21.47
CA SER A 193 -16.66 10.36 21.90
C SER A 193 -17.70 9.32 21.49
N GLY A 194 -17.24 8.22 20.86
CA GLY A 194 -18.11 7.16 20.36
C GLY A 194 -18.87 7.53 19.06
N LEU A 195 -18.48 8.60 18.37
CA LEU A 195 -19.02 8.96 17.09
C LEU A 195 -18.90 7.80 16.10
N THR A 196 -20.01 7.44 15.46
CA THR A 196 -20.04 6.49 14.36
C THR A 196 -20.25 7.24 13.06
N ILE A 197 -19.39 6.97 12.08
CA ILE A 197 -19.46 7.60 10.77
C ILE A 197 -19.64 6.52 9.70
N THR A 198 -20.60 6.75 8.82
CA THR A 198 -20.85 5.85 7.70
C THR A 198 -20.91 6.63 6.39
N LEU A 199 -20.40 6.01 5.32
CA LEU A 199 -20.59 6.48 3.94
C LEU A 199 -21.57 5.56 3.23
N GLY A 200 -22.75 6.07 2.91
CA GLY A 200 -23.73 5.37 2.09
C GLY A 200 -23.47 5.55 0.60
N GLY A 201 -24.09 4.70 -0.22
CA GLY A 201 -24.05 4.81 -1.68
C GLY A 201 -22.80 4.22 -2.34
N GLN A 202 -21.98 3.47 -1.59
CA GLN A 202 -20.73 2.87 -2.07
C GLN A 202 -20.90 1.48 -2.67
N LYS A 203 -19.93 1.08 -3.51
CA LYS A 203 -19.65 -0.32 -3.83
C LYS A 203 -18.56 -0.80 -2.90
N THR A 204 -18.71 -1.97 -2.30
CA THR A 204 -17.73 -2.54 -1.36
C THR A 204 -17.00 -3.75 -1.91
N ALA A 205 -17.50 -4.33 -3.00
CA ALA A 205 -16.90 -5.50 -3.64
C ALA A 205 -16.42 -5.18 -5.07
N GLY A 206 -15.33 -5.79 -5.47
CA GLY A 206 -14.76 -5.60 -6.80
C GLY A 206 -13.70 -6.63 -7.15
N THR A 207 -13.14 -6.49 -8.35
CA THR A 207 -12.02 -7.28 -8.83
C THR A 207 -10.97 -6.37 -9.49
N PHE A 208 -9.74 -6.82 -9.45
CA PHE A 208 -8.61 -6.18 -10.11
C PHE A 208 -7.75 -7.25 -10.79
N ASP A 209 -7.53 -7.13 -12.08
CA ASP A 209 -6.61 -8.04 -12.77
C ASP A 209 -5.19 -7.53 -12.65
N VAL A 210 -4.33 -8.30 -11.96
CA VAL A 210 -2.94 -7.90 -11.66
C VAL A 210 -2.09 -7.88 -12.93
N VAL A 211 -2.30 -8.83 -13.85
CA VAL A 211 -1.47 -8.98 -15.05
C VAL A 211 -1.80 -7.90 -16.09
N THR A 212 -3.08 -7.68 -16.35
CA THR A 212 -3.52 -6.63 -17.29
C THR A 212 -3.56 -5.25 -16.64
N SER A 213 -3.66 -5.23 -15.31
CA SER A 213 -3.62 -4.06 -14.44
C SER A 213 -4.41 -2.86 -14.98
N GLY A 214 -5.69 -3.03 -15.11
CA GLY A 214 -6.63 -1.97 -15.43
C GLY A 214 -7.07 -1.16 -14.20
N ALA A 215 -8.26 -0.59 -14.30
CA ALA A 215 -8.94 -0.04 -13.14
C ALA A 215 -9.53 -1.17 -12.29
N VAL A 216 -9.78 -0.90 -10.99
CA VAL A 216 -10.61 -1.77 -10.17
C VAL A 216 -12.03 -1.77 -10.73
N THR A 217 -12.56 -2.94 -10.99
CA THR A 217 -13.94 -3.11 -11.48
C THR A 217 -14.83 -3.45 -10.31
N ALA A 218 -15.74 -2.55 -9.96
CA ALA A 218 -16.74 -2.80 -8.93
C ALA A 218 -17.68 -3.94 -9.35
N THR A 219 -17.95 -4.87 -8.44
CA THR A 219 -18.86 -6.00 -8.62
C THR A 219 -20.03 -5.92 -7.63
N GLY A 220 -21.07 -6.70 -7.86
CA GLY A 220 -22.26 -6.70 -7.02
C GLY A 220 -23.25 -5.58 -7.34
N GLY A 221 -24.51 -5.83 -6.99
CA GLY A 221 -25.61 -4.89 -7.17
C GLY A 221 -25.86 -4.06 -5.91
N GLY A 222 -26.41 -2.85 -6.11
CA GLY A 222 -26.86 -1.99 -5.01
C GLY A 222 -25.76 -1.13 -4.39
N ASN A 223 -26.22 -0.15 -3.64
CA ASN A 223 -25.37 0.76 -2.88
C ASN A 223 -25.24 0.21 -1.45
N GLN A 224 -24.02 0.05 -1.00
CA GLN A 224 -23.69 -0.42 0.33
C GLN A 224 -23.33 0.76 1.24
N THR A 225 -23.24 0.48 2.52
CA THR A 225 -22.75 1.43 3.52
C THR A 225 -21.41 0.95 4.06
N VAL A 226 -20.42 1.83 4.00
CA VAL A 226 -19.11 1.63 4.61
C VAL A 226 -19.11 2.32 5.97
N THR A 227 -18.82 1.59 7.04
CA THR A 227 -18.56 2.19 8.36
C THR A 227 -17.08 2.55 8.45
N LEU A 228 -16.81 3.84 8.65
CA LEU A 228 -15.46 4.36 8.73
C LEU A 228 -14.77 3.93 10.03
N LYS A 229 -13.46 3.73 9.98
CA LYS A 229 -12.64 3.51 11.17
C LYS A 229 -12.47 4.83 11.92
N THR A 230 -13.25 5.02 12.97
CA THR A 230 -13.26 6.24 13.77
C THR A 230 -12.48 6.04 15.07
N ALA A 231 -11.65 7.02 15.44
CA ALA A 231 -10.95 7.03 16.72
C ALA A 231 -11.94 7.12 17.90
N ALA A 232 -11.56 6.59 19.06
CA ALA A 232 -12.43 6.54 20.23
C ALA A 232 -12.90 7.92 20.72
N ASP A 233 -12.07 8.94 20.50
CA ASP A 233 -12.41 10.35 20.82
C ASP A 233 -13.31 11.02 19.77
N GLY A 234 -13.57 10.34 18.64
CA GLY A 234 -14.39 10.84 17.54
C GLY A 234 -13.76 11.94 16.70
N GLN A 235 -12.49 12.30 16.93
CA GLN A 235 -11.87 13.46 16.28
C GLN A 235 -11.20 13.13 14.95
N THR A 236 -10.94 11.85 14.68
CA THR A 236 -10.40 11.39 13.39
C THR A 236 -11.15 10.17 12.90
N SER A 237 -11.29 10.06 11.59
CA SER A 237 -11.91 8.89 10.96
C SER A 237 -11.33 8.66 9.58
N GLU A 238 -11.20 7.39 9.19
CA GLU A 238 -10.62 7.01 7.90
C GLU A 238 -11.43 5.88 7.26
N ALA A 239 -11.40 5.83 5.93
CA ALA A 239 -11.88 4.69 5.16
C ALA A 239 -11.12 4.54 3.86
N ILE A 240 -11.01 3.30 3.39
CA ILE A 240 -10.62 2.98 2.02
C ILE A 240 -11.89 2.65 1.24
N VAL A 241 -12.09 3.32 0.12
CA VAL A 241 -13.32 3.23 -0.67
C VAL A 241 -13.01 2.96 -2.15
N MET A 242 -14.00 2.44 -2.86
CA MET A 242 -13.92 2.19 -4.29
C MET A 242 -13.83 3.51 -5.06
N PRO A 243 -13.02 3.58 -6.14
CA PRO A 243 -13.18 4.62 -7.15
C PRO A 243 -14.62 4.64 -7.68
N SER A 244 -15.11 5.80 -8.04
CA SER A 244 -16.50 5.97 -8.51
C SER A 244 -16.54 6.88 -9.74
N ASP A 245 -17.61 6.74 -10.52
CA ASP A 245 -17.87 7.62 -11.69
C ASP A 245 -18.61 8.92 -11.28
N GLY A 246 -19.04 9.02 -10.03
CA GLY A 246 -19.75 10.17 -9.47
C GLY A 246 -20.18 9.94 -8.03
N PHE A 247 -20.81 10.95 -7.42
CA PHE A 247 -21.25 10.93 -6.01
C PHE A 247 -22.77 10.73 -5.84
N SER A 248 -23.47 10.34 -6.89
CA SER A 248 -24.93 10.18 -6.81
C SER A 248 -25.36 9.25 -5.69
N GLY A 249 -26.12 9.75 -4.74
CA GLY A 249 -26.62 9.02 -3.58
C GLY A 249 -25.58 8.75 -2.49
N MET A 250 -24.37 9.32 -2.59
CA MET A 250 -23.33 9.19 -1.57
C MET A 250 -23.49 10.26 -0.51
N ALA A 251 -23.57 9.84 0.76
CA ALA A 251 -23.62 10.74 1.88
C ALA A 251 -22.85 10.18 3.09
N LEU A 252 -22.14 11.06 3.77
CA LEU A 252 -21.58 10.79 5.10
C LEU A 252 -22.69 11.04 6.14
N THR A 253 -22.85 10.07 7.02
CA THR A 253 -23.76 10.16 8.16
C THR A 253 -22.93 10.07 9.46
N PHE A 254 -23.14 11.02 10.33
CA PHE A 254 -22.47 11.17 11.61
C PHE A 254 -23.47 10.94 12.72
N ALA A 255 -23.35 9.84 13.46
CA ALA A 255 -24.23 9.51 14.59
C ALA A 255 -23.47 9.69 15.90
N THR A 256 -23.83 10.69 16.68
CA THR A 256 -23.31 10.93 18.03
C THR A 256 -24.14 10.20 19.07
N ILE A 257 -23.55 9.84 20.20
CA ILE A 257 -24.26 9.14 21.26
C ILE A 257 -25.37 10.05 21.88
N ASN A 258 -25.09 11.35 22.03
CA ASN A 258 -25.93 12.24 22.83
C ASN A 258 -26.59 13.37 22.05
N SER A 259 -26.21 13.62 20.78
CA SER A 259 -26.56 14.87 20.09
C SER A 259 -27.32 14.67 18.78
N GLY A 260 -27.58 13.41 18.39
CA GLY A 260 -28.36 13.10 17.20
C GLY A 260 -27.51 12.65 15.99
N THR A 261 -28.16 12.66 14.83
CA THR A 261 -27.56 12.20 13.56
C THR A 261 -27.53 13.37 12.59
N TYR A 262 -26.36 13.57 11.98
CA TYR A 262 -26.12 14.58 10.96
C TYR A 262 -25.79 13.89 9.64
N LYS A 263 -26.25 14.45 8.54
CA LYS A 263 -26.00 13.94 7.20
C LYS A 263 -25.37 15.03 6.34
N TRP A 264 -24.36 14.64 5.57
CA TRP A 264 -23.72 15.52 4.61
C TRP A 264 -23.58 14.82 3.26
N ASP A 265 -24.08 15.48 2.19
CA ASP A 265 -24.01 14.97 0.84
C ASP A 265 -22.60 15.23 0.26
N VAL A 266 -21.92 14.15 -0.15
CA VAL A 266 -20.56 14.23 -0.69
C VAL A 266 -20.52 15.00 -2.01
N SER A 267 -21.63 15.08 -2.76
CA SER A 267 -21.73 15.88 -3.98
C SER A 267 -21.66 17.41 -3.76
N SER A 268 -21.72 17.83 -2.48
CA SER A 268 -21.56 19.25 -2.11
C SER A 268 -20.10 19.74 -2.21
N THR A 269 -19.14 18.86 -2.52
CA THR A 269 -17.74 19.23 -2.82
C THR A 269 -17.60 19.62 -4.30
N SER A 270 -16.49 20.28 -4.65
CA SER A 270 -16.13 20.48 -6.06
C SER A 270 -15.60 19.22 -6.74
N ALA A 271 -15.23 18.19 -5.97
CA ALA A 271 -14.93 16.89 -6.51
C ALA A 271 -16.19 16.28 -7.16
N THR A 272 -16.02 15.65 -8.30
CA THR A 272 -17.12 15.03 -9.04
C THR A 272 -17.20 13.52 -8.84
N LYS A 273 -16.11 12.91 -8.36
CA LYS A 273 -15.97 11.45 -8.19
C LYS A 273 -14.82 11.12 -7.23
N PHE A 274 -14.76 9.86 -6.78
CA PHE A 274 -13.57 9.31 -6.14
C PHE A 274 -12.64 8.71 -7.19
N GLU A 275 -11.40 9.19 -7.26
CA GLU A 275 -10.38 8.73 -8.18
C GLU A 275 -9.36 7.83 -7.47
N ALA A 276 -8.96 6.74 -8.15
CA ALA A 276 -7.93 5.84 -7.63
C ALA A 276 -6.62 6.58 -7.35
N GLY A 277 -5.97 6.22 -6.23
CA GLY A 277 -4.71 6.86 -5.82
C GLY A 277 -4.87 8.27 -5.25
N LYS A 278 -6.07 8.67 -4.85
CA LYS A 278 -6.32 9.97 -4.22
C LYS A 278 -6.75 9.83 -2.77
N VAL A 279 -6.34 10.80 -1.96
CA VAL A 279 -6.83 11.00 -0.58
C VAL A 279 -7.77 12.20 -0.56
N TYR A 280 -8.96 11.98 -0.03
CA TYR A 280 -9.98 13.00 0.17
C TYR A 280 -9.98 13.39 1.64
N LYS A 281 -9.45 14.57 1.96
CA LYS A 281 -9.37 15.10 3.32
C LYS A 281 -10.56 15.99 3.60
N PHE A 282 -11.31 15.66 4.63
CA PHE A 282 -12.47 16.44 5.08
C PHE A 282 -12.22 17.01 6.48
N ASN A 283 -12.28 18.32 6.61
CA ASN A 283 -12.30 19.00 7.89
C ASN A 283 -13.75 19.32 8.27
N ILE A 284 -14.23 18.69 9.33
CA ILE A 284 -15.63 18.66 9.70
C ILE A 284 -15.84 19.36 11.03
N THR A 285 -16.78 20.30 11.08
CA THR A 285 -17.22 20.91 12.33
C THR A 285 -18.66 20.51 12.57
N ILE A 286 -18.92 19.76 13.65
CA ILE A 286 -20.25 19.35 14.06
C ILE A 286 -20.74 20.35 15.08
N ASN A 287 -21.82 21.06 14.74
CA ASN A 287 -22.55 21.97 15.67
C ASN A 287 -23.80 21.26 16.17
N LYS A 288 -24.35 21.69 17.28
CA LYS A 288 -25.59 21.12 17.81
C LYS A 288 -26.79 21.22 16.82
N THR A 289 -26.76 22.17 15.90
CA THR A 289 -27.82 22.46 14.94
C THR A 289 -27.46 22.05 13.48
N GLY A 290 -26.26 21.58 13.19
CA GLY A 290 -25.83 21.24 11.84
C GLY A 290 -24.35 20.92 11.73
N ILE A 291 -23.87 20.70 10.50
CA ILE A 291 -22.48 20.33 10.20
C ILE A 291 -21.90 21.26 9.14
N ASN A 292 -20.64 21.64 9.30
CA ASN A 292 -19.85 22.37 8.31
C ASN A 292 -18.68 21.51 7.85
N VAL A 293 -18.44 21.45 6.55
CA VAL A 293 -17.38 20.63 5.94
C VAL A 293 -16.51 21.47 5.02
N THR A 294 -15.20 21.31 5.12
CA THR A 294 -14.24 21.75 4.10
C THR A 294 -13.46 20.55 3.59
N ALA A 295 -13.18 20.49 2.30
CA ALA A 295 -12.53 19.35 1.67
C ALA A 295 -11.23 19.73 0.96
N THR A 296 -10.26 18.83 0.98
CA THR A 296 -9.02 18.89 0.19
C THR A 296 -8.80 17.54 -0.45
N ILE A 297 -8.32 17.52 -1.70
CA ILE A 297 -8.02 16.30 -2.45
C ILE A 297 -6.52 16.28 -2.74
N GLU A 298 -5.87 15.18 -2.43
CA GLU A 298 -4.42 15.00 -2.63
C GLU A 298 -4.14 13.65 -3.29
N ASP A 299 -2.96 13.53 -3.91
CA ASP A 299 -2.47 12.23 -4.34
C ASP A 299 -2.19 11.34 -3.12
N TRP A 300 -2.56 10.10 -3.19
CA TRP A 300 -2.26 9.12 -2.15
C TRP A 300 -0.78 8.75 -2.27
N GLY A 301 -0.01 9.11 -1.25
CA GLY A 301 1.44 9.05 -1.27
C GLY A 301 2.13 10.41 -1.42
N ALA A 302 1.43 11.48 -1.76
CA ALA A 302 1.97 12.84 -1.77
C ALA A 302 1.72 13.53 -0.41
N GLY A 303 2.74 13.63 0.41
CA GLY A 303 2.70 14.51 1.57
C GLY A 303 2.85 15.98 1.18
N ASN A 304 1.80 16.74 1.24
CA ASN A 304 1.58 18.18 1.07
C ASN A 304 0.86 18.56 -0.24
N GLY A 305 -0.48 18.47 -0.22
CA GLY A 305 -1.34 19.15 -1.19
C GLY A 305 -1.65 20.58 -0.72
N GLU A 306 -1.41 21.53 -1.57
CA GLU A 306 -2.01 22.85 -1.43
C GLU A 306 -3.19 22.97 -2.39
N SER A 307 -4.38 22.99 -1.84
CA SER A 307 -5.56 23.80 -2.20
C SER A 307 -6.83 23.22 -1.58
N GLY A 308 -7.35 23.93 -0.61
CA GLY A 308 -8.57 23.55 0.09
C GLY A 308 -9.80 24.06 -0.61
N GLU A 309 -10.85 23.26 -0.61
CA GLU A 309 -12.17 23.64 -1.07
C GLU A 309 -13.18 23.67 0.08
N ASN A 310 -14.06 24.67 0.07
CA ASN A 310 -15.01 24.92 1.14
C ASN A 310 -16.44 24.57 0.68
N GLY A 311 -17.08 23.65 1.39
CA GLY A 311 -18.48 23.35 1.24
C GLY A 311 -19.25 23.55 2.57
N SER A 312 -20.44 24.14 2.51
CA SER A 312 -21.34 24.25 3.65
C SER A 312 -22.53 23.31 3.45
N ALA A 313 -22.90 22.59 4.50
CA ALA A 313 -24.11 21.76 4.51
C ALA A 313 -25.08 22.29 5.57
N GLU A 314 -26.36 22.32 5.26
CA GLU A 314 -27.47 22.65 6.16
C GLU A 314 -28.08 21.39 6.79
#